data_a97a43998dd4f60e02027cadde5dbd81
#
_entry.id   a97a43998dd4f60e02027cadde5dbd81
#
_cell.length_a   1.000
_cell.length_b   1.000
_cell.length_c   1.000
_cell.angle_alpha   90.00
_cell.angle_beta   90.00
_cell.angle_gamma   90.00
#
_symmetry.space_group_name_H-M   'P 1'
#
loop_
_entity.id
_entity.type
_entity.pdbx_description
1 polymer ?
#
loop_
_entity_poly.entity_id
_entity_poly.type
_entity_poly.pdbx_seq_one_letter_code
_entity_poly.pdbx_strand_id
1 'polypeptide(L)'
;MKPIKPLAQLGRTPEQGRIRLGVKTERAMKALDTFRFTSLDKAAIEQIASIYGGVVKTWTPPRSKQEQWEVITTTSEIRVYLPPHSIDVWYEAWSGGGCQRRCDGVTAEVPMQTPDGMDIDTVPCLCETENSMACAPYTRLRVVLPDVRFGGVWRLESKGWNAANEMPGMAGMMEQMQAIGLAECQLVLEKRTKVSGGQTKHFVVPRLTMDASPQEIMAGGG
;
A
#
# COMPACT_ATOMS: atom_id res chain seq x y z
N MET A 1 22.03 20.54 17.69
CA MET A 1 22.60 19.78 16.56
C MET A 1 21.75 18.51 16.41
N LYS A 2 21.07 18.28 15.28
CA LYS A 2 20.29 17.04 15.13
C LYS A 2 21.23 15.85 15.17
N PRO A 3 20.91 14.77 15.91
CA PRO A 3 21.76 13.59 15.96
C PRO A 3 21.90 13.00 14.54
N ILE A 4 23.12 12.62 14.19
CA ILE A 4 23.40 11.95 12.91
C ILE A 4 22.79 10.55 12.99
N LYS A 5 21.86 10.24 12.09
CA LYS A 5 21.29 8.88 12.01
C LYS A 5 22.36 7.90 11.48
N PRO A 6 22.44 6.68 12.04
CA PRO A 6 23.29 5.63 11.51
C PRO A 6 23.00 5.39 10.02
N LEU A 7 24.04 5.20 9.19
CA LEU A 7 23.86 5.01 7.75
C LEU A 7 22.96 3.83 7.41
N ALA A 8 22.98 2.76 8.21
CA ALA A 8 22.09 1.61 8.04
C ALA A 8 20.60 1.96 8.16
N GLN A 9 20.25 3.07 8.83
CA GLN A 9 18.89 3.57 8.97
C GLN A 9 18.48 4.53 7.84
N LEU A 10 19.41 4.90 6.97
CA LEU A 10 19.18 5.81 5.85
C LEU A 10 18.77 5.09 4.55
N GLY A 11 18.92 3.77 4.50
CA GLY A 11 18.56 2.96 3.33
C GLY A 11 17.05 3.06 3.06
N ARG A 12 16.69 3.56 1.86
CA ARG A 12 15.31 3.58 1.36
C ARG A 12 15.28 2.99 -0.02
N THR A 13 14.41 2.02 -0.23
CA THR A 13 14.09 1.58 -1.57
C THR A 13 13.33 2.70 -2.28
N PRO A 14 13.78 3.16 -3.46
CA PRO A 14 13.08 4.18 -4.22
C PRO A 14 11.63 3.76 -4.52
N GLU A 15 10.69 4.69 -4.39
CA GLU A 15 9.31 4.51 -4.85
C GLU A 15 9.23 4.91 -6.32
N GLN A 16 9.02 3.93 -7.22
CA GLN A 16 8.86 4.17 -8.66
C GLN A 16 7.48 4.77 -8.97
N GLY A 17 6.48 4.38 -8.20
CA GLY A 17 5.13 4.89 -8.35
C GLY A 17 4.14 4.28 -7.36
N ARG A 18 2.87 4.56 -7.60
CA ARG A 18 1.79 4.11 -6.72
C ARG A 18 0.75 3.30 -7.46
N ILE A 19 0.28 2.25 -6.78
CA ILE A 19 -0.91 1.49 -7.14
C ILE A 19 -2.07 2.07 -6.34
N ARG A 20 -3.13 2.47 -7.02
CA ARG A 20 -4.29 3.12 -6.43
C ARG A 20 -5.55 2.28 -6.68
N LEU A 21 -6.42 2.21 -5.70
CA LEU A 21 -7.67 1.43 -5.74
C LEU A 21 -8.90 2.31 -6.01
N GLY A 22 -8.69 3.54 -6.42
CA GLY A 22 -9.78 4.46 -6.68
C GLY A 22 -9.40 5.67 -7.51
N VAL A 23 -10.42 6.32 -8.01
CA VAL A 23 -10.34 7.57 -8.76
C VAL A 23 -11.27 8.60 -8.15
N LYS A 24 -10.82 9.84 -8.09
CA LYS A 24 -11.67 10.95 -7.70
C LYS A 24 -12.48 11.41 -8.92
N THR A 25 -13.79 11.31 -8.82
CA THR A 25 -14.71 11.94 -9.76
C THR A 25 -15.12 13.34 -9.25
N GLU A 26 -15.86 14.08 -10.03
CA GLU A 26 -16.40 15.40 -9.61
C GLU A 26 -17.27 15.30 -8.34
N ARG A 27 -17.98 14.20 -8.16
CA ARG A 27 -18.95 14.03 -7.08
C ARG A 27 -18.44 13.23 -5.89
N ALA A 28 -17.53 12.25 -6.09
CA ALA A 28 -17.11 11.33 -5.05
C ALA A 28 -15.81 10.58 -5.40
N MET A 29 -15.27 9.88 -4.40
CA MET A 29 -14.27 8.84 -4.65
C MET A 29 -14.96 7.57 -5.14
N LYS A 30 -14.58 7.09 -6.32
CA LYS A 30 -15.07 5.83 -6.90
C LYS A 30 -13.99 4.76 -6.72
N ALA A 31 -14.35 3.64 -6.10
CA ALA A 31 -13.51 2.45 -6.07
C ALA A 31 -13.40 1.86 -7.49
N LEU A 32 -12.21 1.36 -7.81
CA LEU A 32 -11.93 0.66 -9.06
C LEU A 32 -11.87 -0.84 -8.79
N ASP A 33 -12.29 -1.61 -9.76
CA ASP A 33 -12.16 -3.07 -9.79
C ASP A 33 -10.96 -3.53 -10.63
N THR A 34 -10.17 -2.59 -11.12
CA THR A 34 -8.89 -2.77 -11.80
C THR A 34 -7.85 -1.84 -11.17
N PHE A 35 -6.59 -2.03 -11.52
CA PHE A 35 -5.51 -1.24 -10.94
C PHE A 35 -5.36 0.11 -11.63
N ARG A 36 -5.07 1.13 -10.86
CA ARG A 36 -4.65 2.44 -11.35
C ARG A 36 -3.21 2.69 -10.90
N PHE A 37 -2.31 2.82 -11.85
CA PHE A 37 -0.91 3.16 -11.61
C PHE A 37 -0.67 4.65 -11.84
N THR A 38 0.17 5.25 -11.00
CA THR A 38 0.59 6.65 -11.14
C THR A 38 2.08 6.77 -10.87
N SER A 39 2.80 7.51 -11.73
CA SER A 39 4.25 7.74 -11.58
C SER A 39 4.67 9.04 -12.28
N LEU A 40 5.84 9.55 -11.90
CA LEU A 40 6.55 10.58 -12.67
C LEU A 40 7.25 9.99 -13.90
N ASP A 41 7.54 8.69 -13.88
CA ASP A 41 8.17 7.97 -14.98
C ASP A 41 7.13 7.57 -16.03
N LYS A 42 7.08 8.34 -17.12
CA LYS A 42 6.18 8.07 -18.25
C LYS A 42 6.43 6.70 -18.88
N ALA A 43 7.71 6.36 -19.07
CA ALA A 43 8.08 5.10 -19.73
C ALA A 43 7.60 3.88 -18.95
N ALA A 44 7.69 3.91 -17.62
CA ALA A 44 7.15 2.87 -16.77
C ALA A 44 5.62 2.75 -16.89
N ILE A 45 4.90 3.87 -16.95
CA ILE A 45 3.43 3.86 -17.12
C ILE A 45 3.04 3.36 -18.51
N GLU A 46 3.77 3.74 -19.57
CA GLU A 46 3.56 3.24 -20.94
C GLU A 46 3.80 1.72 -21.02
N GLN A 47 4.83 1.22 -20.34
CA GLN A 47 5.10 -0.21 -20.25
C GLN A 47 3.98 -0.96 -19.51
N ILE A 48 3.49 -0.43 -18.38
CA ILE A 48 2.34 -0.98 -17.66
C ILE A 48 1.10 -1.02 -18.57
N ALA A 49 0.83 0.05 -19.31
CA ALA A 49 -0.29 0.10 -20.25
C ALA A 49 -0.19 -0.96 -21.34
N SER A 50 1.02 -1.22 -21.85
CA SER A 50 1.24 -2.24 -22.88
C SER A 50 1.03 -3.67 -22.37
N ILE A 51 1.34 -3.94 -21.09
CA ILE A 51 1.23 -5.26 -20.47
C ILE A 51 -0.19 -5.52 -19.95
N TYR A 52 -0.74 -4.55 -19.22
CA TYR A 52 -1.99 -4.70 -18.47
C TYR A 52 -3.18 -3.96 -19.08
N GLY A 53 -2.98 -3.35 -20.25
CA GLY A 53 -3.99 -2.56 -20.94
C GLY A 53 -4.24 -1.19 -20.31
N GLY A 54 -5.14 -0.44 -20.94
CA GLY A 54 -5.51 0.89 -20.52
C GLY A 54 -4.90 1.99 -21.37
N VAL A 55 -5.30 3.22 -21.09
CA VAL A 55 -4.83 4.42 -21.81
C VAL A 55 -4.04 5.31 -20.86
N VAL A 56 -2.83 5.65 -21.29
CA VAL A 56 -1.95 6.57 -20.54
C VAL A 56 -2.50 7.99 -20.63
N LYS A 57 -2.57 8.64 -19.48
CA LYS A 57 -3.04 10.03 -19.35
C LYS A 57 -2.13 10.80 -18.40
N THR A 58 -2.17 12.12 -18.47
CA THR A 58 -1.62 12.98 -17.43
C THR A 58 -2.59 13.12 -16.27
N TRP A 59 -2.07 13.28 -15.07
CA TRP A 59 -2.83 13.47 -13.85
C TRP A 59 -2.05 14.28 -12.83
N THR A 60 -2.72 15.26 -12.23
CA THR A 60 -2.13 16.04 -11.15
C THR A 60 -2.76 15.66 -9.81
N PRO A 61 -1.97 15.21 -8.82
CA PRO A 61 -2.50 14.92 -7.48
C PRO A 61 -3.13 16.15 -6.85
N PRO A 62 -4.26 16.03 -6.12
CA PRO A 62 -5.03 17.17 -5.60
C PRO A 62 -4.26 18.14 -4.69
N ARG A 63 -3.12 17.73 -4.14
CA ARG A 63 -2.27 18.56 -3.25
C ARG A 63 -0.86 18.75 -3.81
N SER A 64 -0.66 18.51 -5.10
CA SER A 64 0.63 18.65 -5.78
C SER A 64 0.48 19.60 -6.96
N LYS A 65 1.56 20.31 -7.26
CA LYS A 65 1.68 21.08 -8.51
C LYS A 65 2.39 20.27 -9.60
N GLN A 66 2.93 19.11 -9.25
CA GLN A 66 3.69 18.27 -10.16
C GLN A 66 2.76 17.30 -10.89
N GLU A 67 2.70 17.45 -12.20
CA GLU A 67 1.99 16.51 -13.08
C GLU A 67 2.67 15.15 -13.07
N GLN A 68 1.87 14.10 -13.12
CA GLN A 68 2.26 12.70 -13.18
C GLN A 68 1.58 12.03 -14.36
N TRP A 69 2.03 10.82 -14.66
CA TRP A 69 1.39 9.94 -15.63
C TRP A 69 0.55 8.90 -14.89
N GLU A 70 -0.57 8.54 -15.48
CA GLU A 70 -1.45 7.50 -14.95
C GLU A 70 -1.94 6.56 -16.05
N VAL A 71 -2.26 5.34 -15.62
CA VAL A 71 -3.02 4.37 -16.41
C VAL A 71 -3.97 3.62 -15.50
N ILE A 72 -5.21 3.41 -15.95
CA ILE A 72 -6.16 2.48 -15.35
C ILE A 72 -6.13 1.23 -16.21
N THR A 73 -5.71 0.11 -15.63
CA THR A 73 -5.56 -1.16 -16.34
C THR A 73 -6.92 -1.80 -16.68
N THR A 74 -6.90 -2.81 -17.54
CA THR A 74 -8.09 -3.62 -17.84
C THR A 74 -8.12 -4.92 -17.03
N THR A 75 -7.09 -5.19 -16.21
CA THR A 75 -6.99 -6.39 -15.37
C THR A 75 -7.24 -6.08 -13.91
N SER A 76 -7.81 -7.06 -13.19
CA SER A 76 -7.96 -7.08 -11.73
C SER A 76 -6.91 -7.95 -11.04
N GLU A 77 -5.94 -8.48 -11.78
CA GLU A 77 -4.88 -9.35 -11.29
C GLU A 77 -3.54 -8.99 -11.94
N ILE A 78 -2.50 -8.90 -11.15
CA ILE A 78 -1.13 -8.59 -11.59
C ILE A 78 -0.12 -9.44 -10.84
N ARG A 79 0.90 -9.90 -11.55
CA ARG A 79 2.04 -10.60 -10.97
C ARG A 79 2.96 -9.59 -10.28
N VAL A 80 3.37 -9.92 -9.05
CA VAL A 80 4.24 -9.06 -8.25
C VAL A 80 5.27 -9.88 -7.48
N TYR A 81 6.41 -9.28 -7.18
CA TYR A 81 7.35 -9.78 -6.19
C TYR A 81 7.24 -8.98 -4.90
N LEU A 82 7.32 -9.67 -3.77
CA LEU A 82 7.37 -9.06 -2.45
C LEU A 82 8.83 -8.94 -2.00
N PRO A 83 9.39 -7.73 -1.91
CA PRO A 83 10.68 -7.54 -1.26
C PRO A 83 10.55 -7.80 0.25
N PRO A 84 11.66 -8.07 0.96
CA PRO A 84 11.65 -8.18 2.41
C PRO A 84 10.99 -6.96 3.06
N HIS A 85 10.18 -7.21 4.10
CA HIS A 85 9.40 -6.16 4.78
C HIS A 85 8.49 -5.39 3.80
N SER A 86 7.86 -6.12 2.90
CA SER A 86 7.00 -5.58 1.85
C SER A 86 5.76 -4.86 2.37
N ILE A 87 5.28 -5.23 3.55
CA ILE A 87 4.03 -4.73 4.12
C ILE A 87 4.23 -4.09 5.49
N ASP A 88 3.54 -2.97 5.70
CA ASP A 88 3.36 -2.39 7.01
C ASP A 88 1.88 -2.02 7.25
N VAL A 89 1.40 -2.17 8.48
CA VAL A 89 0.03 -1.84 8.88
C VAL A 89 0.06 -1.03 10.16
N TRP A 90 -0.59 0.12 10.13
CA TRP A 90 -0.72 1.02 11.25
C TRP A 90 -2.15 1.54 11.39
N TYR A 91 -2.55 1.83 12.59
CA TYR A 91 -3.69 2.71 12.83
C TYR A 91 -3.21 4.16 12.76
N GLU A 92 -3.81 4.97 11.90
CA GLU A 92 -3.39 6.35 11.72
C GLU A 92 -4.58 7.31 11.82
N ALA A 93 -4.37 8.43 12.53
CA ALA A 93 -5.27 9.57 12.52
C ALA A 93 -4.66 10.70 11.69
N TRP A 94 -5.43 11.21 10.73
CA TRP A 94 -5.00 12.24 9.80
C TRP A 94 -5.85 13.49 9.89
N SER A 95 -5.21 14.66 9.85
CA SER A 95 -5.87 15.96 9.72
C SER A 95 -5.32 16.74 8.52
N GLY A 96 -5.78 17.98 8.37
CA GLY A 96 -5.24 18.89 7.36
C GLY A 96 -3.73 19.14 7.48
N GLY A 97 -3.19 19.03 8.70
CA GLY A 97 -1.76 19.19 9.00
C GLY A 97 -0.89 17.93 8.81
N GLY A 98 -1.49 16.81 8.41
CA GLY A 98 -0.75 15.55 8.22
C GLY A 98 -1.19 14.44 9.17
N CYS A 99 -0.31 13.44 9.37
CA CYS A 99 -0.51 12.37 10.34
C CYS A 99 -0.33 12.92 11.75
N GLN A 100 -1.40 12.86 12.54
CA GLN A 100 -1.41 13.36 13.91
C GLN A 100 -1.03 12.28 14.92
N ARG A 101 -1.24 11.03 14.53
CA ARG A 101 -0.98 9.90 15.40
C ARG A 101 -0.85 8.64 14.55
N ARG A 102 0.12 7.81 14.90
CA ARG A 102 0.31 6.47 14.34
C ARG A 102 0.41 5.48 15.50
N CYS A 103 -0.29 4.36 15.42
CA CYS A 103 -0.42 3.41 16.53
C CYS A 103 -0.38 1.97 16.02
N ASP A 104 0.22 1.08 16.79
CA ASP A 104 0.22 -0.38 16.55
C ASP A 104 -0.96 -1.10 17.24
N GLY A 105 -1.78 -0.35 17.97
CA GLY A 105 -2.87 -0.87 18.81
C GLY A 105 -2.51 -0.89 20.31
N VAL A 106 -1.24 -0.75 20.65
CA VAL A 106 -0.74 -0.73 22.05
C VAL A 106 -0.09 0.61 22.34
N THR A 107 0.81 1.06 21.47
CA THR A 107 1.55 2.32 21.58
C THR A 107 1.27 3.25 20.42
N ALA A 108 1.28 4.54 20.68
CA ALA A 108 1.07 5.57 19.67
C ALA A 108 2.28 6.48 19.55
N GLU A 109 2.71 6.71 18.32
CA GLU A 109 3.65 7.76 17.94
C GLU A 109 2.86 9.05 17.69
N VAL A 110 3.21 10.11 18.42
CA VAL A 110 2.57 11.43 18.30
C VAL A 110 3.63 12.50 18.01
N PRO A 111 3.40 13.41 17.05
CA PRO A 111 4.30 14.53 16.84
C PRO A 111 4.30 15.45 18.06
N MET A 112 5.48 15.80 18.55
CA MET A 112 5.68 16.71 19.68
C MET A 112 6.54 17.90 19.25
N GLN A 113 6.11 19.10 19.65
CA GLN A 113 6.91 20.30 19.45
C GLN A 113 8.00 20.38 20.52
N THR A 114 9.26 20.43 20.11
CA THR A 114 10.41 20.66 20.98
C THR A 114 11.09 21.99 20.66
N PRO A 115 11.95 22.52 21.54
CA PRO A 115 12.72 23.73 21.24
C PRO A 115 13.57 23.61 19.96
N ASP A 116 14.01 22.40 19.62
CA ASP A 116 14.82 22.11 18.44
C ASP A 116 14.00 21.75 17.18
N GLY A 117 12.67 21.75 17.27
CA GLY A 117 11.75 21.46 16.15
C GLY A 117 10.69 20.42 16.49
N MET A 118 10.19 19.73 15.46
CA MET A 118 9.25 18.62 15.64
C MET A 118 10.00 17.32 15.91
N ASP A 119 9.57 16.62 16.95
CA ASP A 119 10.03 15.27 17.31
C ASP A 119 8.83 14.32 17.39
N ILE A 120 9.09 13.04 17.65
CA ILE A 120 8.05 12.01 17.82
C ILE A 120 8.17 11.47 19.24
N ASP A 121 7.09 11.55 19.99
CA ASP A 121 6.95 10.93 21.29
C ASP A 121 6.17 9.61 21.19
N THR A 122 6.48 8.66 22.08
CA THR A 122 5.81 7.37 22.14
C THR A 122 5.01 7.28 23.43
N VAL A 123 3.69 7.18 23.31
CA VAL A 123 2.76 7.13 24.42
C VAL A 123 1.87 5.87 24.32
N PRO A 124 1.22 5.43 25.41
CA PRO A 124 0.19 4.38 25.31
C PRO A 124 -0.92 4.77 24.33
N CYS A 125 -1.59 3.76 23.73
CA CYS A 125 -2.70 4.01 22.80
C CYS A 125 -3.78 4.88 23.46
N LEU A 126 -4.15 5.97 22.78
CA LEU A 126 -5.11 6.97 23.31
C LEU A 126 -6.57 6.59 23.09
N CYS A 127 -6.87 5.52 22.36
CA CYS A 127 -8.25 5.14 22.04
C CYS A 127 -9.06 4.76 23.28
N GLU A 128 -8.45 4.14 24.27
CA GLU A 128 -9.11 3.79 25.54
C GLU A 128 -9.37 5.02 26.40
N THR A 129 -8.38 5.89 26.54
CA THR A 129 -8.49 7.10 27.36
C THR A 129 -9.47 8.11 26.77
N GLU A 130 -9.51 8.22 25.44
CA GLU A 130 -10.43 9.10 24.73
C GLU A 130 -11.82 8.46 24.51
N ASN A 131 -12.00 7.18 24.85
CA ASN A 131 -13.20 6.38 24.56
C ASN A 131 -13.67 6.56 23.11
N SER A 132 -12.72 6.68 22.19
CA SER A 132 -12.96 6.99 20.78
C SER A 132 -11.87 6.40 19.89
N MET A 133 -12.27 5.70 18.84
CA MET A 133 -11.35 5.22 17.81
C MET A 133 -11.22 6.27 16.70
N ALA A 134 -10.35 7.25 16.91
CA ALA A 134 -10.06 8.29 15.93
C ALA A 134 -9.16 7.80 14.77
N CYS A 135 -8.48 6.67 14.95
CA CYS A 135 -7.56 6.10 13.98
C CYS A 135 -8.27 5.12 13.03
N ALA A 136 -7.81 5.08 11.80
CA ALA A 136 -8.22 4.08 10.80
C ALA A 136 -7.03 3.20 10.41
N PRO A 137 -7.25 1.94 10.02
CA PRO A 137 -6.15 1.10 9.52
C PRO A 137 -5.61 1.62 8.20
N TYR A 138 -4.29 1.66 8.08
CA TYR A 138 -3.55 1.98 6.88
C TYR A 138 -2.59 0.83 6.57
N THR A 139 -2.91 0.08 5.53
CA THR A 139 -2.05 -0.97 5.01
C THR A 139 -1.25 -0.42 3.85
N ARG A 140 0.08 -0.54 3.91
CA ARG A 140 0.99 -0.18 2.83
C ARG A 140 1.74 -1.42 2.38
N LEU A 141 1.52 -1.78 1.14
CA LEU A 141 2.21 -2.88 0.48
C LEU A 141 3.19 -2.30 -0.56
N ARG A 142 4.43 -2.75 -0.50
CA ARG A 142 5.47 -2.45 -1.49
C ARG A 142 5.70 -3.69 -2.33
N VAL A 143 5.63 -3.53 -3.64
CA VAL A 143 5.81 -4.63 -4.59
C VAL A 143 6.77 -4.22 -5.70
N VAL A 144 7.39 -5.21 -6.32
CA VAL A 144 8.14 -5.07 -7.57
C VAL A 144 7.31 -5.69 -8.68
N LEU A 145 7.18 -5.01 -9.81
CA LEU A 145 6.52 -5.54 -11.00
C LEU A 145 7.58 -6.26 -11.86
N PRO A 146 7.50 -7.59 -12.02
CA PRO A 146 8.56 -8.36 -12.70
C PRO A 146 8.70 -7.99 -14.19
N ASP A 147 7.60 -7.61 -14.81
CA ASP A 147 7.52 -7.36 -16.25
C ASP A 147 7.74 -5.87 -16.61
N VAL A 148 7.96 -5.02 -15.62
CA VAL A 148 8.20 -3.59 -15.79
C VAL A 148 9.63 -3.25 -15.43
N ARG A 149 10.27 -2.37 -16.21
CA ARG A 149 11.64 -1.92 -15.91
C ARG A 149 11.79 -1.52 -14.46
N PHE A 150 12.75 -2.15 -13.78
CA PHE A 150 12.99 -1.90 -12.37
C PHE A 150 13.57 -0.49 -12.14
N GLY A 151 12.87 0.31 -11.42
CA GLY A 151 13.27 1.64 -10.95
C GLY A 151 12.98 1.86 -9.48
N GLY A 152 12.52 0.80 -8.79
CA GLY A 152 12.12 0.84 -7.40
C GLY A 152 10.86 0.04 -7.12
N VAL A 153 10.23 0.31 -5.99
CA VAL A 153 9.00 -0.36 -5.58
C VAL A 153 7.76 0.43 -5.98
N TRP A 154 6.67 -0.30 -6.22
CA TRP A 154 5.33 0.26 -6.38
C TRP A 154 4.60 0.13 -5.06
N ARG A 155 4.04 1.24 -4.56
CA ARG A 155 3.32 1.26 -3.29
C ARG A 155 1.82 1.25 -3.49
N LEU A 156 1.16 0.21 -2.96
CA LEU A 156 -0.28 0.17 -2.76
C LEU A 156 -0.61 0.65 -1.34
N GLU A 157 -1.67 1.43 -1.20
CA GLU A 157 -2.16 1.91 0.08
C GLU A 157 -3.66 1.60 0.19
N SER A 158 -4.06 0.93 1.27
CA SER A 158 -5.45 0.60 1.58
C SER A 158 -5.80 1.05 2.99
N LYS A 159 -7.02 1.59 3.14
CA LYS A 159 -7.61 1.98 4.43
C LYS A 159 -8.68 1.01 4.88
N GLY A 160 -8.82 -0.10 4.16
CA GLY A 160 -9.87 -1.10 4.42
C GLY A 160 -9.45 -2.10 5.50
N TRP A 161 -10.37 -2.40 6.41
CA TRP A 161 -10.19 -3.42 7.44
C TRP A 161 -9.84 -4.81 6.87
N ASN A 162 -10.45 -5.19 5.75
CA ASN A 162 -10.14 -6.48 5.12
C ASN A 162 -8.68 -6.56 4.67
N ALA A 163 -8.15 -5.50 4.07
CA ALA A 163 -6.74 -5.45 3.68
C ALA A 163 -5.82 -5.51 4.91
N ALA A 164 -6.16 -4.80 5.99
CA ALA A 164 -5.38 -4.80 7.23
C ALA A 164 -5.38 -6.17 7.92
N ASN A 165 -6.48 -6.91 7.83
CA ASN A 165 -6.61 -8.22 8.47
C ASN A 165 -6.00 -9.36 7.64
N GLU A 166 -6.09 -9.31 6.31
CA GLU A 166 -5.75 -10.45 5.46
C GLU A 166 -4.33 -10.35 4.86
N MET A 167 -3.93 -9.17 4.40
CA MET A 167 -2.66 -9.02 3.65
C MET A 167 -1.40 -9.27 4.49
N PRO A 168 -1.30 -8.85 5.76
CA PRO A 168 -0.08 -9.07 6.54
C PRO A 168 0.21 -10.53 6.78
N GLY A 169 -0.83 -11.32 7.11
CA GLY A 169 -0.69 -12.77 7.30
C GLY A 169 -0.22 -13.48 6.03
N MET A 170 -0.81 -13.13 4.89
CA MET A 170 -0.42 -13.70 3.60
C MET A 170 1.00 -13.28 3.21
N ALA A 171 1.36 -12.01 3.34
CA ALA A 171 2.71 -11.55 3.04
C ALA A 171 3.76 -12.24 3.93
N GLY A 172 3.51 -12.33 5.24
CA GLY A 172 4.42 -13.00 6.17
C GLY A 172 4.58 -14.49 5.87
N MET A 173 3.50 -15.18 5.50
CA MET A 173 3.57 -16.58 5.09
C MET A 173 4.38 -16.75 3.80
N MET A 174 4.17 -15.91 2.81
CA MET A 174 4.92 -15.92 1.55
C MET A 174 6.40 -15.63 1.78
N GLU A 175 6.74 -14.65 2.60
CA GLU A 175 8.14 -14.34 2.96
C GLU A 175 8.84 -15.51 3.66
N GLN A 176 8.12 -16.28 4.49
CA GLN A 176 8.65 -17.47 5.16
C GLN A 176 8.83 -18.66 4.22
N MET A 177 7.95 -18.83 3.24
CA MET A 177 8.03 -19.91 2.26
C MET A 177 9.18 -19.74 1.27
N GLN A 178 9.64 -18.52 1.07
CA GLN A 178 10.71 -18.21 0.12
C GLN A 178 12.00 -17.91 0.88
N ALA A 179 12.89 -18.88 0.93
CA ALA A 179 14.13 -18.80 1.68
C ALA A 179 15.11 -17.73 1.17
N ILE A 180 14.93 -17.19 -0.04
CA ILE A 180 15.89 -16.26 -0.65
C ILE A 180 15.15 -15.24 -1.55
N GLY A 181 15.14 -13.98 -1.14
CA GLY A 181 14.94 -12.85 -2.03
C GLY A 181 13.51 -12.37 -2.19
N LEU A 182 12.96 -12.41 -3.40
CA LEU A 182 11.66 -11.86 -3.75
C LEU A 182 10.59 -12.95 -3.78
N ALA A 183 9.55 -12.80 -2.95
CA ALA A 183 8.39 -13.68 -2.98
C ALA A 183 7.50 -13.35 -4.19
N GLU A 184 7.35 -14.30 -5.11
CA GLU A 184 6.46 -14.17 -6.26
C GLU A 184 5.02 -14.50 -5.85
N CYS A 185 4.08 -13.62 -6.20
CA CYS A 185 2.68 -13.81 -5.95
C CYS A 185 1.81 -13.01 -6.92
N GLN A 186 0.50 -13.21 -6.84
CA GLN A 186 -0.50 -12.42 -7.53
C GLN A 186 -1.10 -11.40 -6.56
N LEU A 187 -1.17 -10.15 -6.98
CA LEU A 187 -1.99 -9.12 -6.34
C LEU A 187 -3.32 -9.04 -7.08
N VAL A 188 -4.41 -9.36 -6.38
CA VAL A 188 -5.75 -9.49 -6.95
C VAL A 188 -6.70 -8.48 -6.33
N LEU A 189 -7.59 -7.89 -7.12
CA LEU A 189 -8.72 -7.07 -6.66
C LEU A 189 -9.99 -7.90 -6.66
N GLU A 190 -10.37 -8.38 -5.49
CA GLU A 190 -11.55 -9.21 -5.30
C GLU A 190 -12.80 -8.36 -5.05
N LYS A 191 -13.86 -8.60 -5.83
CA LYS A 191 -15.17 -8.01 -5.59
C LYS A 191 -15.88 -8.76 -4.49
N ARG A 192 -16.27 -8.08 -3.43
CA ARG A 192 -17.03 -8.64 -2.31
C ARG A 192 -18.34 -7.91 -2.12
N THR A 193 -19.30 -8.61 -1.55
CA THR A 193 -20.63 -8.10 -1.23
C THR A 193 -20.92 -8.33 0.22
N LYS A 194 -21.45 -7.30 0.90
CA LYS A 194 -21.93 -7.40 2.28
C LYS A 194 -23.37 -6.88 2.36
N VAL A 195 -24.23 -7.66 2.97
CA VAL A 195 -25.59 -7.23 3.30
C VAL A 195 -25.60 -6.74 4.75
N SER A 196 -26.05 -5.53 4.98
CA SER A 196 -26.17 -4.94 6.31
C SER A 196 -27.37 -4.00 6.35
N GLY A 197 -28.27 -4.18 7.33
CA GLY A 197 -29.47 -3.36 7.47
C GLY A 197 -30.38 -3.37 6.22
N GLY A 198 -30.50 -4.50 5.53
CA GLY A 198 -31.30 -4.63 4.30
C GLY A 198 -30.69 -3.98 3.06
N GLN A 199 -29.50 -3.39 3.17
CA GLN A 199 -28.76 -2.82 2.04
C GLN A 199 -27.61 -3.69 1.61
N THR A 200 -27.49 -3.93 0.30
CA THR A 200 -26.34 -4.63 -0.28
C THR A 200 -25.26 -3.61 -0.65
N LYS A 201 -24.06 -3.80 -0.08
CA LYS A 201 -22.88 -2.98 -0.40
C LYS A 201 -21.86 -3.80 -1.15
N HIS A 202 -21.40 -3.28 -2.29
CA HIS A 202 -20.32 -3.86 -3.09
C HIS A 202 -19.04 -3.09 -2.80
N PHE A 203 -17.92 -3.81 -2.64
CA PHE A 203 -16.62 -3.22 -2.40
C PHE A 203 -15.51 -4.11 -2.98
N VAL A 204 -14.33 -3.56 -3.14
CA VAL A 204 -13.17 -4.25 -3.68
C VAL A 204 -12.11 -4.38 -2.59
N VAL A 205 -11.54 -5.58 -2.48
CA VAL A 205 -10.49 -5.91 -1.50
C VAL A 205 -9.23 -6.33 -2.23
N PRO A 206 -8.09 -5.69 -2.00
CA PRO A 206 -6.82 -6.18 -2.49
C PRO A 206 -6.40 -7.41 -1.68
N ARG A 207 -5.97 -8.46 -2.39
CA ARG A 207 -5.49 -9.72 -1.80
C ARG A 207 -4.18 -10.14 -2.44
N LEU A 208 -3.36 -10.81 -1.65
CA LEU A 208 -2.19 -11.54 -2.14
C LEU A 208 -2.58 -13.03 -2.27
N THR A 209 -2.27 -13.63 -3.41
CA THR A 209 -2.47 -15.07 -3.66
C THR A 209 -1.22 -15.64 -4.32
N MET A 210 -1.03 -16.96 -4.19
CA MET A 210 0.00 -17.69 -4.93
C MET A 210 -0.70 -18.67 -5.85
N ASP A 211 -0.21 -18.80 -7.06
CA ASP A 211 -0.68 -19.76 -8.06
C ASP A 211 0.21 -21.02 -8.04
N ALA A 212 0.52 -21.47 -6.82
CA ALA A 212 1.31 -22.69 -6.60
C ALA A 212 0.87 -23.37 -5.31
N SER A 213 0.87 -24.68 -5.31
CA SER A 213 0.65 -25.47 -4.10
C SER A 213 1.86 -25.36 -3.16
N PRO A 214 1.70 -25.57 -1.85
CA PRO A 214 2.84 -25.62 -0.92
C PRO A 214 3.92 -26.64 -1.34
N GLN A 215 3.52 -27.76 -1.97
CA GLN A 215 4.46 -28.76 -2.48
C GLN A 215 5.29 -28.25 -3.66
N GLU A 216 4.66 -27.53 -4.60
CA GLU A 216 5.35 -26.91 -5.73
C GLU A 216 6.33 -25.84 -5.27
N ILE A 217 5.96 -25.03 -4.29
CA ILE A 217 6.82 -24.00 -3.70
C ILE A 217 8.05 -24.63 -3.05
N MET A 218 7.86 -25.72 -2.28
CA MET A 218 8.97 -26.46 -1.64
C MET A 218 9.84 -27.20 -2.64
N ALA A 219 9.29 -27.68 -3.75
CA ALA A 219 10.03 -28.36 -4.80
C ALA A 219 10.80 -27.41 -5.73
N GLY A 220 10.32 -26.19 -5.93
CA GLY A 220 10.94 -25.19 -6.80
C GLY A 220 12.04 -24.33 -6.13
N GLY A 221 12.31 -24.55 -4.86
CA GLY A 221 13.36 -23.87 -4.08
C GLY A 221 14.73 -24.53 -4.12
N GLY A 222 15.02 -25.34 -5.14
CA GLY A 222 16.30 -26.02 -5.38
C GLY A 222 17.09 -25.40 -6.50
#